data_6a0759589884c645c33c9a1b7712fbe6
#
_entry.id   6a0759589884c645c33c9a1b7712fbe6
#
_cell.length_a   1.000
_cell.length_b   1.000
_cell.length_c   1.000
_cell.angle_alpha   90.00
_cell.angle_beta   90.00
_cell.angle_gamma   90.00
#
_symmetry.space_group_name_H-M   'P 1'
#
loop_
_entity.id
_entity.type
_entity.pdbx_description
1 polymer ?
#
loop_
_entity_poly.entity_id
_entity_poly.type
_entity_poly.pdbx_seq_one_letter_code
_entity_poly.pdbx_strand_id
1 'polypeptide(L)'
;MLVLLTKRLARSLLRTKLRLAAVSAMVMVAVFAGISFAAYAHTVSGMYDEIYEDSDQGVNLPDVWVENPSGTWDANMSNSICEGISNEWPDSSLALNDCEPRLRLDGTMFLSVIEDESESEKLVPAVWHGIDEGRIDRVWIPEHDCCSGRLASSDSEIVIDQRVASGMEIELGDNVSIGAGSGRMSFTVVGIGFQSNHLYFAPEGSLFPAEPGTFATGYLSSSGLERLANISSGSSNIILIDVLGTPDYDIPTTDEDEGTDLSSLVSSIDETVSNLEDNPSLVYDRSQVFSVEILRADAEGAMLFYVPVTGMI
;
A
#
# COMPACT_ATOMS: atom_id res chain seq x y z
N MET A 1 3.68 -53.09 -44.81
CA MET A 1 4.73 -52.95 -43.81
C MET A 1 4.34 -51.86 -42.73
N LEU A 2 3.81 -50.73 -43.13
CA LEU A 2 3.38 -49.63 -42.20
C LEU A 2 2.33 -50.10 -41.19
N VAL A 3 1.30 -50.83 -41.59
CA VAL A 3 0.20 -51.31 -40.73
C VAL A 3 0.66 -52.24 -39.60
N LEU A 4 1.71 -53.03 -39.86
CA LEU A 4 2.29 -53.93 -38.86
C LEU A 4 3.12 -53.18 -37.83
N LEU A 5 3.78 -52.10 -38.24
CA LEU A 5 4.55 -51.21 -37.38
C LEU A 5 3.63 -50.45 -36.44
N THR A 6 2.55 -49.88 -36.96
CA THR A 6 1.55 -49.14 -36.16
C THR A 6 0.84 -50.06 -35.15
N LYS A 7 0.51 -51.31 -35.51
CA LYS A 7 -0.05 -52.30 -34.56
C LYS A 7 0.91 -52.67 -33.44
N ARG A 8 2.20 -52.84 -33.75
CA ARG A 8 3.24 -53.11 -32.73
C ARG A 8 3.44 -51.90 -31.80
N LEU A 9 3.49 -50.70 -32.37
CA LEU A 9 3.60 -49.44 -31.59
C LEU A 9 2.41 -49.27 -30.66
N ALA A 10 1.18 -49.48 -31.15
CA ALA A 10 -0.03 -49.40 -30.36
C ALA A 10 -0.07 -50.40 -29.19
N ARG A 11 0.39 -51.68 -29.43
CA ARG A 11 0.50 -52.69 -28.36
C ARG A 11 1.57 -52.36 -27.33
N SER A 12 2.70 -51.79 -27.75
CA SER A 12 3.76 -51.34 -26.86
C SER A 12 3.27 -50.17 -25.99
N LEU A 13 2.60 -49.18 -26.57
CA LEU A 13 1.98 -48.07 -25.89
C LEU A 13 0.90 -48.50 -24.87
N LEU A 14 0.06 -49.49 -25.24
CA LEU A 14 -0.94 -50.05 -24.32
C LEU A 14 -0.34 -50.81 -23.13
N ARG A 15 0.83 -51.44 -23.29
CA ARG A 15 1.55 -52.08 -22.16
C ARG A 15 2.24 -51.09 -21.24
N THR A 16 2.58 -49.91 -21.74
CA THR A 16 3.25 -48.84 -20.97
C THR A 16 2.29 -47.70 -20.59
N LYS A 17 0.98 -47.89 -20.78
CA LYS A 17 -0.05 -46.86 -20.56
C LYS A 17 0.03 -46.17 -19.18
N LEU A 18 0.34 -46.92 -18.14
CA LEU A 18 0.52 -46.39 -16.80
C LEU A 18 1.75 -45.47 -16.70
N ARG A 19 2.87 -45.87 -17.33
CA ARG A 19 4.08 -45.05 -17.37
C ARG A 19 3.87 -43.78 -18.21
N LEU A 20 3.20 -43.92 -19.35
CA LEU A 20 2.88 -42.82 -20.23
C LEU A 20 1.93 -41.83 -19.54
N ALA A 21 0.90 -42.33 -18.85
CA ALA A 21 -0.01 -41.50 -18.06
C ALA A 21 0.71 -40.77 -16.94
N ALA A 22 1.64 -41.44 -16.24
CA ALA A 22 2.44 -40.81 -15.19
C ALA A 22 3.34 -39.71 -15.73
N VAL A 23 4.05 -39.94 -16.83
CA VAL A 23 4.90 -38.93 -17.49
C VAL A 23 4.05 -37.78 -18.01
N SER A 24 2.91 -38.03 -18.64
CA SER A 24 1.99 -36.98 -19.11
C SER A 24 1.43 -36.16 -17.96
N ALA A 25 1.12 -36.80 -16.82
CA ALA A 25 0.66 -36.08 -15.63
C ALA A 25 1.77 -35.19 -15.04
N MET A 26 3.01 -35.69 -14.98
CA MET A 26 4.16 -34.90 -14.54
C MET A 26 4.41 -33.68 -15.44
N VAL A 27 4.39 -33.86 -16.75
CA VAL A 27 4.55 -32.75 -17.71
C VAL A 27 3.40 -31.77 -17.59
N MET A 28 2.17 -32.26 -17.44
CA MET A 28 1.00 -31.39 -17.26
C MET A 28 1.10 -30.52 -15.99
N VAL A 29 1.52 -31.11 -14.86
CA VAL A 29 1.74 -30.41 -13.61
C VAL A 29 2.87 -29.39 -13.76
N ALA A 30 3.98 -29.75 -14.40
CA ALA A 30 5.10 -28.84 -14.61
C ALA A 30 4.71 -27.65 -15.50
N VAL A 31 4.01 -27.90 -16.61
CA VAL A 31 3.52 -26.84 -17.50
C VAL A 31 2.49 -25.95 -16.79
N PHE A 32 1.55 -26.56 -16.06
CA PHE A 32 0.56 -25.78 -15.28
C PHE A 32 1.24 -24.90 -14.24
N ALA A 33 2.18 -25.44 -13.48
CA ALA A 33 2.94 -24.66 -12.50
C ALA A 33 3.70 -23.52 -13.18
N GLY A 34 4.42 -23.78 -14.28
CA GLY A 34 5.16 -22.76 -15.03
C GLY A 34 4.26 -21.62 -15.53
N ILE A 35 3.12 -21.96 -16.13
CA ILE A 35 2.15 -20.95 -16.61
C ILE A 35 1.56 -20.16 -15.43
N SER A 36 1.22 -20.82 -14.31
CA SER A 36 0.66 -20.17 -13.15
C SER A 36 1.65 -19.19 -12.51
N PHE A 37 2.92 -19.56 -12.40
CA PHE A 37 3.95 -18.65 -11.89
C PHE A 37 4.22 -17.47 -12.84
N ALA A 38 4.25 -17.70 -14.16
CA ALA A 38 4.41 -16.62 -15.13
C ALA A 38 3.23 -15.64 -15.08
N ALA A 39 2.01 -16.16 -15.00
CA ALA A 39 0.81 -15.33 -14.87
C ALA A 39 0.83 -14.53 -13.56
N TYR A 40 1.23 -15.17 -12.45
CA TYR A 40 1.35 -14.50 -11.16
C TYR A 40 2.37 -13.35 -11.19
N ALA A 41 3.60 -13.61 -11.68
CA ALA A 41 4.63 -12.58 -11.79
C ALA A 41 4.19 -11.39 -12.68
N HIS A 42 3.54 -11.68 -13.81
CA HIS A 42 3.02 -10.63 -14.70
C HIS A 42 1.86 -9.86 -14.04
N THR A 43 1.00 -10.54 -13.28
CA THR A 43 -0.11 -9.89 -12.57
C THR A 43 0.41 -8.98 -11.46
N VAL A 44 1.41 -9.42 -10.69
CA VAL A 44 2.00 -8.59 -9.60
C VAL A 44 2.66 -7.34 -10.17
N SER A 45 3.43 -7.46 -11.25
CA SER A 45 4.01 -6.31 -11.93
C SER A 45 2.95 -5.34 -12.46
N GLY A 46 1.91 -5.86 -13.15
CA GLY A 46 0.82 -5.01 -13.66
C GLY A 46 -0.02 -4.37 -12.56
N MET A 47 -0.20 -5.04 -11.42
CA MET A 47 -0.88 -4.43 -10.26
C MET A 47 -0.07 -3.28 -9.66
N TYR A 48 1.25 -3.38 -9.65
CA TYR A 48 2.10 -2.29 -9.18
C TYR A 48 1.85 -1.02 -10.00
N ASP A 49 1.98 -1.12 -11.32
CA ASP A 49 1.77 0.01 -12.24
C ASP A 49 0.35 0.60 -12.11
N GLU A 50 -0.66 -0.26 -12.03
CA GLU A 50 -2.06 0.16 -11.93
C GLU A 50 -2.38 0.85 -10.59
N ILE A 51 -1.84 0.34 -9.49
CA ILE A 51 -2.16 0.84 -8.14
C ILE A 51 -1.28 2.04 -7.79
N TYR A 52 0.02 1.94 -8.03
CA TYR A 52 0.97 2.92 -7.51
C TYR A 52 1.29 4.06 -8.49
N GLU A 53 1.24 3.81 -9.80
CA GLU A 53 1.74 4.73 -10.80
C GLU A 53 0.66 5.40 -11.65
N ASP A 54 -0.52 4.79 -11.77
CA ASP A 54 -1.59 5.40 -12.55
C ASP A 54 -2.10 6.68 -11.86
N SER A 55 -1.72 7.84 -12.42
CA SER A 55 -2.11 9.15 -11.90
C SER A 55 -3.60 9.47 -12.07
N ASP A 56 -4.29 8.78 -12.98
CA ASP A 56 -5.70 9.02 -13.27
C ASP A 56 -6.62 8.10 -12.45
N GLN A 57 -6.24 6.83 -12.31
CA GLN A 57 -7.05 5.79 -11.66
C GLN A 57 -6.41 5.21 -10.40
N GLY A 58 -5.10 5.22 -10.31
CA GLY A 58 -4.35 4.73 -9.16
C GLY A 58 -4.24 5.73 -8.03
N VAL A 59 -3.39 5.44 -7.06
CA VAL A 59 -3.22 6.22 -5.83
C VAL A 59 -2.08 7.23 -5.90
N ASN A 60 -1.23 7.13 -6.90
CA ASN A 60 -0.01 7.94 -7.04
C ASN A 60 0.84 7.88 -5.75
N LEU A 61 1.54 6.77 -5.56
CA LEU A 61 2.37 6.54 -4.37
C LEU A 61 3.51 7.58 -4.33
N PRO A 62 3.79 8.21 -3.19
CA PRO A 62 4.94 9.11 -3.06
C PRO A 62 6.26 8.39 -3.35
N ASP A 63 7.26 9.12 -3.82
CA ASP A 63 8.61 8.62 -3.99
C ASP A 63 9.44 8.76 -2.72
N VAL A 64 9.22 9.86 -1.98
CA VAL A 64 9.93 10.15 -0.74
C VAL A 64 8.96 10.62 0.33
N TRP A 65 9.20 10.17 1.57
CA TRP A 65 8.51 10.62 2.78
C TRP A 65 9.45 11.38 3.68
N VAL A 66 8.94 12.47 4.26
CA VAL A 66 9.59 13.16 5.37
C VAL A 66 8.65 13.07 6.56
N GLU A 67 9.07 12.42 7.65
CA GLU A 67 8.25 12.26 8.86
C GLU A 67 8.85 13.02 10.04
N ASN A 68 7.97 13.61 10.84
CA ASN A 68 8.31 14.14 12.14
C ASN A 68 7.92 13.14 13.25
N PRO A 69 8.85 12.34 13.76
CA PRO A 69 8.55 11.34 14.78
C PRO A 69 8.28 11.95 16.15
N SER A 70 8.59 13.25 16.33
CA SER A 70 8.54 13.92 17.62
C SER A 70 7.27 14.74 17.86
N GLY A 71 6.45 14.96 16.80
CA GLY A 71 5.25 15.77 16.92
C GLY A 71 4.64 16.17 15.59
N THR A 72 4.10 17.37 15.55
CA THR A 72 3.52 17.95 14.33
C THR A 72 4.20 19.27 13.99
N TRP A 73 4.33 19.56 12.72
CA TRP A 73 4.63 20.90 12.20
C TRP A 73 3.34 21.71 12.11
N ASP A 74 3.45 23.02 12.27
CA ASP A 74 2.39 23.92 11.87
C ASP A 74 2.41 24.18 10.35
N ALA A 75 1.36 24.81 9.83
CA ALA A 75 1.22 25.08 8.40
C ALA A 75 2.38 25.92 7.82
N ASN A 76 2.98 26.82 8.62
CA ASN A 76 4.09 27.63 8.13
C ASN A 76 5.36 26.78 7.99
N MET A 77 5.64 25.93 8.96
CA MET A 77 6.81 25.06 8.94
C MET A 77 6.72 24.04 7.78
N SER A 78 5.60 23.33 7.64
CA SER A 78 5.43 22.37 6.56
C SER A 78 5.50 23.02 5.17
N ASN A 79 4.94 24.20 5.00
CA ASN A 79 5.09 24.96 3.75
C ASN A 79 6.55 25.39 3.53
N SER A 80 7.25 25.82 4.58
CA SER A 80 8.67 26.21 4.47
C SER A 80 9.55 25.02 4.09
N ILE A 81 9.23 23.82 4.58
CA ILE A 81 9.93 22.58 4.19
C ILE A 81 9.69 22.29 2.70
N CYS A 82 8.44 22.31 2.22
CA CYS A 82 8.13 22.11 0.81
C CYS A 82 8.77 23.18 -0.09
N GLU A 83 8.75 24.44 0.31
CA GLU A 83 9.43 25.52 -0.41
C GLU A 83 10.94 25.35 -0.41
N GLY A 84 11.54 24.94 0.70
CA GLY A 84 12.97 24.66 0.82
C GLY A 84 13.38 23.53 -0.12
N ILE A 85 12.67 22.42 -0.09
CA ILE A 85 12.88 21.27 -0.99
C ILE A 85 12.77 21.71 -2.46
N SER A 86 11.77 22.50 -2.80
CA SER A 86 11.58 22.99 -4.17
C SER A 86 12.70 23.94 -4.63
N ASN A 87 13.18 24.81 -3.75
CA ASN A 87 14.23 25.79 -4.06
C ASN A 87 15.63 25.16 -4.14
N GLU A 88 15.88 24.15 -3.33
CA GLU A 88 17.16 23.43 -3.23
C GLU A 88 17.16 22.11 -3.99
N TRP A 89 16.14 21.90 -4.87
CA TRP A 89 16.03 20.68 -5.64
C TRP A 89 17.31 20.39 -6.41
N PRO A 90 17.90 19.21 -6.25
CA PRO A 90 19.18 18.90 -6.87
C PRO A 90 19.08 18.89 -8.41
N ASP A 91 20.20 19.18 -9.08
CA ASP A 91 20.31 19.04 -10.52
C ASP A 91 20.38 17.53 -10.87
N SER A 92 19.22 16.91 -10.92
CA SER A 92 19.03 15.50 -11.19
C SER A 92 18.15 15.27 -12.42
N SER A 93 18.18 14.06 -12.96
CA SER A 93 17.26 13.65 -14.03
C SER A 93 15.80 13.60 -13.56
N LEU A 94 15.58 13.51 -12.26
CA LEU A 94 14.28 13.48 -11.62
C LEU A 94 13.82 14.90 -11.30
N ALA A 95 12.62 15.27 -11.70
CA ALA A 95 12.04 16.58 -11.45
C ALA A 95 10.95 16.47 -10.37
N LEU A 96 10.94 17.41 -9.43
CA LEU A 96 9.86 17.50 -8.44
C LEU A 96 8.52 17.72 -9.14
N ASN A 97 7.54 16.86 -8.86
CA ASN A 97 6.18 17.00 -9.34
C ASN A 97 5.29 17.68 -8.29
N ASP A 98 5.30 17.17 -7.05
CA ASP A 98 4.48 17.70 -5.97
C ASP A 98 5.11 17.50 -4.59
N CYS A 99 4.69 18.32 -3.62
CA CYS A 99 5.07 18.22 -2.22
C CYS A 99 3.82 18.49 -1.37
N GLU A 100 3.36 17.49 -0.63
CA GLU A 100 2.08 17.54 0.07
C GLU A 100 2.21 17.21 1.56
N PRO A 101 1.99 18.18 2.46
CA PRO A 101 1.91 17.92 3.89
C PRO A 101 0.67 17.10 4.25
N ARG A 102 0.81 16.14 5.16
CA ARG A 102 -0.26 15.25 5.64
C ARG A 102 -0.22 15.11 7.16
N LEU A 103 -1.38 14.80 7.74
CA LEU A 103 -1.51 14.43 9.13
C LEU A 103 -1.86 12.96 9.27
N ARG A 104 -1.03 12.20 10.00
CA ARG A 104 -1.27 10.81 10.37
C ARG A 104 -1.19 10.67 11.88
N LEU A 105 -2.19 10.11 12.51
CA LEU A 105 -2.25 9.98 13.95
C LEU A 105 -2.62 8.56 14.37
N ASP A 106 -1.90 8.06 15.35
CA ASP A 106 -2.31 6.88 16.08
C ASP A 106 -3.58 7.15 16.88
N GLY A 107 -4.45 6.15 16.93
CA GLY A 107 -5.73 6.31 17.57
C GLY A 107 -6.38 5.00 17.97
N THR A 108 -7.67 5.08 18.20
CA THR A 108 -8.47 3.95 18.67
C THR A 108 -9.85 3.99 18.00
N MET A 109 -10.32 2.85 17.57
CA MET A 109 -11.72 2.64 17.21
C MET A 109 -12.45 1.97 18.37
N PHE A 110 -13.65 2.47 18.68
CA PHE A 110 -14.48 2.00 19.77
C PHE A 110 -15.65 1.21 19.20
N LEU A 111 -15.69 -0.10 19.46
CA LEU A 111 -16.74 -0.99 18.98
C LEU A 111 -17.62 -1.42 20.16
N SER A 112 -18.94 -1.22 20.03
CA SER A 112 -19.89 -1.81 20.96
C SER A 112 -20.04 -3.29 20.66
N VAL A 113 -19.76 -4.13 21.64
CA VAL A 113 -19.89 -5.58 21.56
C VAL A 113 -20.91 -6.04 22.60
N ILE A 114 -21.87 -6.85 22.16
CA ILE A 114 -22.86 -7.45 23.06
C ILE A 114 -22.43 -8.89 23.34
N GLU A 115 -21.96 -9.15 24.56
CA GLU A 115 -21.62 -10.48 25.03
C GLU A 115 -22.50 -10.83 26.23
N ASP A 116 -23.15 -11.99 26.21
CA ASP A 116 -23.97 -12.51 27.33
C ASP A 116 -25.01 -11.50 27.90
N GLU A 117 -25.72 -10.80 27.03
CA GLU A 117 -26.70 -9.74 27.37
C GLU A 117 -26.08 -8.49 28.03
N SER A 118 -24.77 -8.39 28.10
CA SER A 118 -24.05 -7.19 28.55
C SER A 118 -23.42 -6.43 27.39
N GLU A 119 -23.64 -5.13 27.36
CA GLU A 119 -22.96 -4.26 26.41
C GLU A 119 -21.56 -3.93 26.96
N SER A 120 -20.54 -4.23 26.16
CA SER A 120 -19.15 -3.91 26.45
C SER A 120 -18.54 -3.14 25.29
N GLU A 121 -17.48 -2.39 25.56
CA GLU A 121 -16.78 -1.63 24.53
C GLU A 121 -15.42 -2.29 24.27
N LYS A 122 -15.18 -2.68 23.02
CA LYS A 122 -13.90 -3.17 22.54
C LYS A 122 -13.10 -2.01 21.97
N LEU A 123 -11.84 -1.88 22.40
CA LEU A 123 -10.89 -0.90 21.92
C LEU A 123 -10.02 -1.55 20.85
N VAL A 124 -10.02 -0.99 19.66
CA VAL A 124 -9.22 -1.46 18.52
C VAL A 124 -8.17 -0.40 18.18
N PRO A 125 -6.87 -0.73 18.25
CA PRO A 125 -5.81 0.15 17.81
C PRO A 125 -6.05 0.59 16.36
N ALA A 126 -5.76 1.85 16.07
CA ALA A 126 -6.04 2.42 14.76
C ALA A 126 -5.01 3.44 14.33
N VAL A 127 -4.94 3.69 13.03
CA VAL A 127 -4.21 4.82 12.43
C VAL A 127 -5.20 5.62 11.59
N TRP A 128 -5.23 6.93 11.82
CA TRP A 128 -6.12 7.86 11.13
C TRP A 128 -5.32 8.79 10.24
N HIS A 129 -5.77 8.94 9.00
CA HIS A 129 -5.15 9.82 8.01
C HIS A 129 -6.05 11.02 7.72
N GLY A 130 -5.48 12.22 7.78
CA GLY A 130 -6.11 13.43 7.28
C GLY A 130 -5.82 13.57 5.80
N ILE A 131 -6.84 13.35 4.95
CA ILE A 131 -6.72 13.37 3.50
C ILE A 131 -7.83 14.24 2.94
N ASP A 132 -7.43 15.32 2.29
CA ASP A 132 -8.33 16.15 1.49
C ASP A 132 -8.30 15.67 0.01
N GLU A 133 -8.57 16.54 -0.94
CA GLU A 133 -8.44 16.23 -2.37
C GLU A 133 -6.96 16.17 -2.81
N GLY A 134 -6.13 15.38 -2.08
CA GLY A 134 -4.72 15.22 -2.37
C GLY A 134 -4.45 14.53 -3.72
N ARG A 135 -3.29 14.87 -4.32
CA ARG A 135 -2.85 14.27 -5.59
C ARG A 135 -1.90 13.10 -5.40
N ILE A 136 -1.28 13.02 -4.24
CA ILE A 136 -0.31 11.98 -3.87
C ILE A 136 -0.98 11.05 -2.86
N ASP A 137 -0.68 9.76 -2.91
CA ASP A 137 -1.16 8.73 -1.97
C ASP A 137 -2.66 8.87 -1.65
N ARG A 138 -3.46 8.84 -2.69
CA ARG A 138 -4.91 9.03 -2.62
C ARG A 138 -5.59 7.81 -2.02
N VAL A 139 -6.72 8.02 -1.39
CA VAL A 139 -7.62 6.91 -1.04
C VAL A 139 -8.27 6.39 -2.31
N TRP A 140 -8.06 5.13 -2.59
CA TRP A 140 -8.64 4.46 -3.74
C TRP A 140 -10.01 3.88 -3.37
N ILE A 141 -11.04 4.35 -4.07
CA ILE A 141 -12.41 3.84 -3.99
C ILE A 141 -12.81 3.38 -5.39
N PRO A 142 -12.30 2.24 -5.88
CA PRO A 142 -12.66 1.72 -7.19
C PRO A 142 -14.13 1.33 -7.22
N GLU A 143 -14.79 1.51 -8.37
CA GLU A 143 -16.17 1.06 -8.63
C GLU A 143 -16.23 -0.47 -8.78
N HIS A 144 -15.76 -1.22 -7.77
CA HIS A 144 -15.74 -2.68 -7.74
C HIS A 144 -16.35 -3.22 -6.45
N ASP A 145 -16.54 -4.52 -6.39
CA ASP A 145 -17.22 -5.26 -5.30
C ASP A 145 -16.65 -5.03 -3.89
N CYS A 146 -15.42 -4.48 -3.76
CA CYS A 146 -14.80 -4.22 -2.47
C CYS A 146 -15.17 -2.88 -1.84
N CYS A 147 -15.47 -1.90 -2.69
CA CYS A 147 -15.35 -0.50 -2.33
C CYS A 147 -16.57 0.28 -2.81
N SER A 148 -16.91 1.35 -2.12
CA SER A 148 -18.11 2.13 -2.43
C SER A 148 -18.10 3.49 -1.74
N GLY A 149 -18.95 4.38 -2.21
CA GLY A 149 -19.16 5.68 -1.60
C GLY A 149 -18.25 6.78 -2.17
N ARG A 150 -17.76 7.66 -1.33
CA ARG A 150 -16.99 8.85 -1.70
C ARG A 150 -15.99 9.23 -0.61
N LEU A 151 -15.07 10.14 -0.91
CA LEU A 151 -14.21 10.75 0.10
C LEU A 151 -15.01 11.58 1.13
N ALA A 152 -14.46 11.72 2.32
CA ALA A 152 -14.99 12.60 3.35
C ALA A 152 -14.92 14.06 2.87
N SER A 153 -16.02 14.77 2.94
CA SER A 153 -16.15 16.17 2.53
C SER A 153 -16.53 17.10 3.69
N SER A 154 -16.69 16.56 4.87
CA SER A 154 -16.95 17.32 6.10
C SER A 154 -16.24 16.71 7.30
N ASP A 155 -16.07 17.53 8.34
CA ASP A 155 -15.37 17.15 9.58
C ASP A 155 -16.06 16.06 10.41
N SER A 156 -17.21 15.57 10.01
CA SER A 156 -17.97 14.51 10.67
C SER A 156 -18.09 13.25 9.84
N GLU A 157 -17.38 13.19 8.74
CA GLU A 157 -17.38 12.06 7.80
C GLU A 157 -16.06 11.31 7.83
N ILE A 158 -16.12 10.03 7.53
CA ILE A 158 -14.95 9.14 7.47
C ILE A 158 -15.09 8.14 6.32
N VAL A 159 -13.98 7.84 5.67
CA VAL A 159 -13.82 6.67 4.82
C VAL A 159 -13.11 5.60 5.63
N ILE A 160 -13.62 4.37 5.62
CA ILE A 160 -13.06 3.23 6.34
C ILE A 160 -12.35 2.30 5.35
N ASP A 161 -11.22 1.74 5.77
CA ASP A 161 -10.54 0.70 4.97
C ASP A 161 -11.47 -0.50 4.78
N GLN A 162 -11.46 -1.07 3.57
CA GLN A 162 -12.35 -2.19 3.19
C GLN A 162 -12.21 -3.42 4.11
N ARG A 163 -11.01 -3.67 4.65
CA ARG A 163 -10.76 -4.81 5.56
C ARG A 163 -11.32 -4.54 6.95
N VAL A 164 -11.30 -3.28 7.37
CA VAL A 164 -11.97 -2.83 8.60
C VAL A 164 -13.47 -2.94 8.44
N ALA A 165 -14.02 -2.41 7.34
CA ALA A 165 -15.44 -2.48 7.05
C ALA A 165 -15.93 -3.94 7.00
N SER A 166 -15.23 -4.81 6.25
CA SER A 166 -15.57 -6.23 6.15
C SER A 166 -15.39 -6.99 7.47
N GLY A 167 -14.31 -6.71 8.21
CA GLY A 167 -13.99 -7.42 9.45
C GLY A 167 -14.84 -7.02 10.65
N MET A 168 -15.48 -5.86 10.59
CA MET A 168 -16.29 -5.29 11.66
C MET A 168 -17.76 -5.07 11.25
N GLU A 169 -18.15 -5.56 10.05
CA GLU A 169 -19.52 -5.45 9.52
C GLU A 169 -20.01 -3.99 9.46
N ILE A 170 -19.13 -3.06 9.04
CA ILE A 170 -19.45 -1.63 8.92
C ILE A 170 -19.94 -1.35 7.49
N GLU A 171 -21.06 -0.65 7.37
CA GLU A 171 -21.69 -0.28 6.10
C GLU A 171 -21.69 1.24 5.89
N LEU A 172 -21.94 1.67 4.66
CA LEU A 172 -22.15 3.09 4.34
C LEU A 172 -23.34 3.64 5.11
N GLY A 173 -23.14 4.80 5.76
CA GLY A 173 -24.14 5.47 6.58
C GLY A 173 -24.06 5.11 8.07
N ASP A 174 -23.27 4.13 8.45
CA ASP A 174 -23.06 3.80 9.86
C ASP A 174 -22.29 4.91 10.58
N ASN A 175 -22.49 4.96 11.90
CA ASN A 175 -21.73 5.85 12.76
C ASN A 175 -20.69 5.06 13.55
N VAL A 176 -19.43 5.43 13.37
CA VAL A 176 -18.30 4.84 14.09
C VAL A 176 -17.76 5.82 15.12
N SER A 177 -17.42 5.32 16.31
CA SER A 177 -16.76 6.11 17.34
C SER A 177 -15.27 5.89 17.28
N ILE A 178 -14.50 6.98 17.08
CA ILE A 178 -13.04 6.93 16.98
C ILE A 178 -12.39 7.95 17.90
N GLY A 179 -11.14 7.72 18.25
CA GLY A 179 -10.34 8.59 19.08
C GLY A 179 -8.94 8.79 18.53
N ALA A 180 -8.41 9.99 18.73
CA ALA A 180 -7.01 10.33 18.51
C ALA A 180 -6.58 11.41 19.51
N GLY A 181 -5.31 11.37 19.94
CA GLY A 181 -4.82 12.28 20.98
C GLY A 181 -5.69 12.21 22.23
N SER A 182 -6.29 13.31 22.62
CA SER A 182 -7.19 13.41 23.78
C SER A 182 -8.68 13.38 23.41
N GLY A 183 -9.02 13.38 22.14
CA GLY A 183 -10.39 13.46 21.64
C GLY A 183 -11.02 12.12 21.34
N ARG A 184 -12.34 12.08 21.43
CA ARG A 184 -13.20 10.99 20.95
C ARG A 184 -14.44 11.59 20.31
N MET A 185 -14.76 11.15 19.10
CA MET A 185 -15.89 11.67 18.32
C MET A 185 -16.56 10.55 17.53
N SER A 186 -17.80 10.79 17.12
CA SER A 186 -18.53 9.94 16.20
C SER A 186 -18.49 10.49 14.79
N PHE A 187 -18.26 9.63 13.81
CA PHE A 187 -18.20 9.96 12.39
C PHE A 187 -19.15 9.08 11.59
N THR A 188 -19.73 9.66 10.54
CA THR A 188 -20.55 8.90 9.60
C THR A 188 -19.67 8.32 8.50
N VAL A 189 -19.79 7.03 8.26
CA VAL A 189 -19.08 6.33 7.17
C VAL A 189 -19.69 6.71 5.83
N VAL A 190 -18.92 7.41 4.99
CA VAL A 190 -19.37 7.88 3.67
C VAL A 190 -18.65 7.18 2.52
N GLY A 191 -17.62 6.41 2.82
CA GLY A 191 -16.88 5.65 1.85
C GLY A 191 -16.22 4.42 2.47
N ILE A 192 -16.00 3.42 1.62
CA ILE A 192 -15.21 2.24 1.89
C ILE A 192 -14.17 2.15 0.79
N GLY A 193 -12.90 2.18 1.16
CA GLY A 193 -11.80 2.21 0.21
C GLY A 193 -10.51 1.72 0.85
N PHE A 194 -9.38 1.97 0.22
CA PHE A 194 -8.08 1.67 0.82
C PHE A 194 -7.00 2.61 0.28
N GLN A 195 -5.88 2.63 0.95
CA GLN A 195 -4.69 3.37 0.59
C GLN A 195 -3.53 2.40 0.35
N SER A 196 -2.64 2.75 -0.56
CA SER A 196 -1.53 1.91 -0.96
C SER A 196 -0.57 1.56 0.17
N ASN A 197 -0.31 2.49 1.06
CA ASN A 197 0.50 2.27 2.25
C ASN A 197 -0.01 1.13 3.15
N HIS A 198 -1.30 0.82 3.07
CA HIS A 198 -1.95 -0.24 3.84
C HIS A 198 -2.29 -1.48 3.00
N LEU A 199 -1.69 -1.68 1.83
CA LEU A 199 -1.86 -2.93 1.08
C LEU A 199 -1.50 -4.14 1.93
N TYR A 200 -0.41 -4.04 2.68
CA TYR A 200 -0.13 -4.97 3.77
C TYR A 200 -0.78 -4.43 5.05
N PHE A 201 -1.96 -4.94 5.36
CA PHE A 201 -2.77 -4.46 6.48
C PHE A 201 -2.25 -4.97 7.81
N ALA A 202 -1.40 -4.22 8.45
CA ALA A 202 -0.81 -4.53 9.75
C ALA A 202 -0.55 -3.26 10.56
N PRO A 203 -0.56 -3.34 11.89
CA PRO A 203 -0.01 -2.29 12.73
C PRO A 203 1.47 -2.07 12.42
N GLU A 204 1.94 -0.85 12.59
CA GLU A 204 3.35 -0.52 12.38
C GLU A 204 4.27 -1.43 13.20
N GLY A 205 5.33 -1.92 12.56
CA GLY A 205 6.28 -2.87 13.15
C GLY A 205 5.80 -4.31 13.30
N SER A 206 4.58 -4.63 12.85
CA SER A 206 4.08 -6.02 12.84
C SER A 206 4.55 -6.74 11.58
N LEU A 207 5.10 -7.95 11.76
CA LEU A 207 5.49 -8.85 10.67
C LEU A 207 4.32 -9.69 10.13
N PHE A 208 3.16 -9.62 10.77
CA PHE A 208 2.00 -10.40 10.37
C PHE A 208 0.80 -9.49 10.11
N PRO A 209 -0.02 -9.81 9.10
CA PRO A 209 -1.26 -9.10 8.85
C PRO A 209 -2.16 -9.08 10.10
N ALA A 210 -2.89 -8.00 10.28
CA ALA A 210 -3.86 -7.90 11.36
C ALA A 210 -5.02 -8.88 11.13
N GLU A 211 -5.45 -9.55 12.21
CA GLU A 211 -6.68 -10.32 12.18
C GLU A 211 -7.89 -9.36 12.07
N PRO A 212 -9.00 -9.78 11.43
CA PRO A 212 -10.21 -8.96 11.34
C PRO A 212 -10.65 -8.45 12.73
N GLY A 213 -10.90 -7.16 12.84
CA GLY A 213 -11.34 -6.53 14.08
C GLY A 213 -10.27 -6.34 15.17
N THR A 214 -8.97 -6.46 14.83
CA THR A 214 -7.84 -6.21 15.76
C THR A 214 -7.04 -4.96 15.46
N PHE A 215 -7.20 -4.40 14.26
CA PHE A 215 -6.59 -3.15 13.82
C PHE A 215 -7.56 -2.41 12.92
N ALA A 216 -7.51 -1.08 12.94
CA ALA A 216 -8.33 -0.23 12.10
C ALA A 216 -7.52 0.86 11.41
N THR A 217 -7.94 1.27 10.23
CA THR A 217 -7.49 2.51 9.58
C THR A 217 -8.65 3.16 8.86
N GLY A 218 -8.57 4.48 8.75
CA GLY A 218 -9.57 5.28 8.08
C GLY A 218 -9.06 6.67 7.75
N TYR A 219 -9.82 7.33 6.89
CA TYR A 219 -9.42 8.54 6.19
C TYR A 219 -10.48 9.61 6.42
N LEU A 220 -10.05 10.70 7.05
CA LEU A 220 -10.89 11.86 7.38
C LEU A 220 -10.45 13.06 6.55
N SER A 221 -11.24 14.13 6.53
CA SER A 221 -10.70 15.43 6.15
C SER A 221 -9.62 15.85 7.14
N SER A 222 -8.60 16.58 6.69
CA SER A 222 -7.55 17.09 7.57
C SER A 222 -8.13 17.88 8.75
N SER A 223 -9.11 18.76 8.51
CA SER A 223 -9.81 19.48 9.54
C SER A 223 -10.61 18.59 10.51
N GLY A 224 -11.18 17.50 10.02
CA GLY A 224 -11.87 16.51 10.86
C GLY A 224 -10.92 15.79 11.81
N LEU A 225 -9.73 15.42 11.35
CA LEU A 225 -8.71 14.76 12.16
C LEU A 225 -8.08 15.74 13.18
N GLU A 226 -7.78 16.97 12.76
CA GLU A 226 -7.30 18.03 13.65
C GLU A 226 -8.28 18.30 14.81
N ARG A 227 -9.57 18.39 14.47
CA ARG A 227 -10.64 18.55 15.46
C ARG A 227 -10.74 17.37 16.41
N LEU A 228 -10.66 16.14 15.88
CA LEU A 228 -10.67 14.92 16.69
C LEU A 228 -9.52 14.90 17.68
N ALA A 229 -8.32 15.23 17.24
CA ALA A 229 -7.11 15.21 18.06
C ALA A 229 -6.97 16.46 18.95
N ASN A 230 -7.79 17.49 18.73
CA ASN A 230 -7.72 18.79 19.40
C ASN A 230 -6.36 19.49 19.22
N ILE A 231 -5.89 19.50 17.98
CA ILE A 231 -4.64 20.18 17.56
C ILE A 231 -4.94 21.38 16.65
N SER A 232 -3.92 22.17 16.39
CA SER A 232 -4.03 23.37 15.57
C SER A 232 -4.38 23.07 14.12
N SER A 233 -5.11 23.95 13.47
CA SER A 233 -5.40 23.84 12.06
C SER A 233 -4.15 24.00 11.19
N GLY A 234 -4.06 23.16 10.14
CA GLY A 234 -2.91 23.09 9.25
C GLY A 234 -1.72 22.32 9.84
N SER A 235 -1.95 21.52 10.88
CA SER A 235 -0.93 20.63 11.44
C SER A 235 -0.66 19.46 10.49
N SER A 236 0.63 19.11 10.33
CA SER A 236 1.08 17.92 9.61
C SER A 236 2.22 17.26 10.35
N ASN A 237 2.45 15.99 10.10
CA ASN A 237 3.62 15.27 10.63
C ASN A 237 4.28 14.36 9.58
N ILE A 238 3.75 14.38 8.38
CA ILE A 238 4.30 13.70 7.21
C ILE A 238 4.26 14.67 6.04
N ILE A 239 5.30 14.69 5.23
CA ILE A 239 5.33 15.37 3.94
C ILE A 239 5.59 14.31 2.88
N LEU A 240 4.71 14.27 1.90
CA LEU A 240 4.78 13.38 0.76
C LEU A 240 5.41 14.12 -0.42
N ILE A 241 6.38 13.50 -1.06
CA ILE A 241 7.09 14.07 -2.20
C ILE A 241 6.93 13.13 -3.38
N ASP A 242 6.45 13.69 -4.47
CA ASP A 242 6.22 13.01 -5.73
C ASP A 242 7.19 13.56 -6.78
N VAL A 243 7.84 12.68 -7.50
CA VAL A 243 8.84 12.98 -8.52
C VAL A 243 8.23 12.68 -9.88
N LEU A 244 8.50 13.53 -10.88
CA LEU A 244 7.96 13.34 -12.22
C LEU A 244 8.53 12.08 -12.87
N GLY A 245 7.63 11.17 -13.21
CA GLY A 245 7.96 9.83 -13.69
C GLY A 245 8.20 8.88 -12.52
N THR A 246 8.11 7.59 -12.80
CA THR A 246 8.30 6.55 -11.79
C THR A 246 9.72 6.06 -11.82
N PRO A 247 10.46 6.18 -10.75
CA PRO A 247 11.74 5.49 -10.62
C PRO A 247 11.51 3.96 -10.56
N ASP A 248 12.12 3.22 -11.48
CA ASP A 248 11.95 1.75 -11.60
C ASP A 248 12.59 0.94 -10.45
N TYR A 249 13.20 1.59 -9.47
CA TYR A 249 13.93 0.94 -8.37
C TYR A 249 13.04 0.16 -7.39
N ASP A 250 11.74 0.36 -7.42
CA ASP A 250 10.78 -0.33 -6.52
C ASP A 250 10.44 -1.73 -7.00
N ILE A 251 10.55 -2.00 -8.29
CA ILE A 251 10.26 -3.29 -8.89
C ILE A 251 11.58 -4.03 -9.13
N PRO A 252 11.65 -5.34 -8.84
CA PRO A 252 12.82 -6.13 -9.17
C PRO A 252 13.10 -6.07 -10.66
N THR A 253 14.10 -5.33 -11.04
CA THR A 253 14.58 -5.26 -12.42
C THR A 253 15.86 -6.04 -12.56
N THR A 254 16.26 -6.31 -13.79
CA THR A 254 17.54 -6.97 -14.09
C THR A 254 18.69 -5.97 -14.16
N ASP A 255 18.41 -4.67 -14.05
CA ASP A 255 19.39 -3.60 -14.14
C ASP A 255 19.80 -3.12 -12.75
N GLU A 256 21.05 -3.38 -12.38
CA GLU A 256 21.63 -3.06 -11.07
C GLU A 256 21.81 -1.55 -10.82
N ASP A 257 21.65 -0.72 -11.84
CA ASP A 257 21.90 0.73 -11.77
C ASP A 257 20.65 1.55 -11.40
N GLU A 258 19.49 0.93 -11.29
CA GLU A 258 18.26 1.59 -10.93
C GLU A 258 18.19 1.84 -9.43
N GLY A 259 17.83 3.06 -9.03
CA GLY A 259 17.71 3.48 -7.63
C GLY A 259 18.84 4.35 -7.08
N THR A 260 19.96 4.50 -7.78
CA THR A 260 21.06 5.36 -7.32
C THR A 260 20.65 6.84 -7.27
N ASP A 261 19.83 7.29 -8.22
CA ASP A 261 19.38 8.67 -8.28
C ASP A 261 18.45 9.03 -7.11
N LEU A 262 17.59 8.11 -6.69
CA LEU A 262 16.66 8.38 -5.59
C LEU A 262 17.35 8.38 -4.22
N SER A 263 18.32 7.53 -3.98
CA SER A 263 19.07 7.56 -2.72
C SER A 263 19.89 8.87 -2.55
N SER A 264 20.37 9.43 -3.65
CA SER A 264 21.02 10.74 -3.64
C SER A 264 20.01 11.86 -3.38
N LEU A 265 18.79 11.75 -3.93
CA LEU A 265 17.70 12.68 -3.70
C LEU A 265 17.23 12.66 -2.24
N VAL A 266 17.04 11.48 -1.65
CA VAL A 266 16.73 11.33 -0.22
C VAL A 266 17.76 12.03 0.65
N SER A 267 19.06 11.85 0.35
CA SER A 267 20.13 12.51 1.10
C SER A 267 20.11 14.03 0.96
N SER A 268 19.80 14.56 -0.20
CA SER A 268 19.67 16.01 -0.44
C SER A 268 18.45 16.59 0.28
N ILE A 269 17.33 15.88 0.26
CA ILE A 269 16.11 16.29 1.00
C ILE A 269 16.37 16.28 2.51
N ASP A 270 17.03 15.25 3.03
CA ASP A 270 17.39 15.15 4.45
C ASP A 270 18.29 16.31 4.89
N GLU A 271 19.28 16.69 4.08
CA GLU A 271 20.11 17.87 4.33
C GLU A 271 19.29 19.17 4.36
N THR A 272 18.38 19.35 3.38
CA THR A 272 17.53 20.53 3.31
C THR A 272 16.61 20.64 4.53
N VAL A 273 15.95 19.54 4.91
CA VAL A 273 15.04 19.49 6.07
C VAL A 273 15.81 19.74 7.37
N SER A 274 16.97 19.11 7.54
CA SER A 274 17.82 19.29 8.71
C SER A 274 18.36 20.71 8.89
N ASN A 275 18.46 21.47 7.79
CA ASN A 275 18.81 22.90 7.85
C ASN A 275 17.65 23.81 8.25
N LEU A 276 16.40 23.36 8.07
CA LEU A 276 15.19 24.15 8.36
C LEU A 276 14.62 23.86 9.75
N GLU A 277 14.87 22.67 10.29
CA GLU A 277 14.32 22.20 11.55
C GLU A 277 15.39 21.63 12.47
N ASP A 278 15.34 22.02 13.75
CA ASP A 278 16.27 21.52 14.78
C ASP A 278 15.96 20.09 15.26
N ASN A 279 14.73 19.60 15.01
CA ASN A 279 14.32 18.25 15.40
C ASN A 279 14.68 17.25 14.30
N PRO A 280 15.16 16.06 14.65
CA PRO A 280 15.48 15.05 13.65
C PRO A 280 14.18 14.57 12.96
N SER A 281 14.11 14.76 11.67
CA SER A 281 13.09 14.17 10.80
C SER A 281 13.60 12.84 10.22
N LEU A 282 12.70 11.97 9.82
CA LEU A 282 13.02 10.75 9.08
C LEU A 282 12.72 10.99 7.61
N VAL A 283 13.74 10.79 6.77
CA VAL A 283 13.57 10.88 5.31
C VAL A 283 13.87 9.51 4.71
N TYR A 284 12.91 8.99 3.96
CA TYR A 284 13.04 7.66 3.36
C TYR A 284 12.27 7.58 2.04
N ASP A 285 12.65 6.62 1.22
CA ASP A 285 12.02 6.34 -0.08
C ASP A 285 11.06 5.14 -0.03
N ARG A 286 10.46 4.83 -1.15
CA ARG A 286 9.52 3.70 -1.34
C ARG A 286 10.10 2.37 -0.91
N SER A 287 11.41 2.13 -1.07
CA SER A 287 12.04 0.86 -0.74
C SER A 287 11.98 0.53 0.76
N GLN A 288 11.72 1.52 1.59
CA GLN A 288 11.56 1.37 3.04
C GLN A 288 10.08 1.28 3.48
N VAL A 289 9.15 1.42 2.53
CA VAL A 289 7.72 1.26 2.81
C VAL A 289 7.38 -0.23 2.82
N PHE A 290 6.89 -0.71 3.95
CA PHE A 290 6.68 -2.15 4.19
C PHE A 290 5.78 -2.84 3.16
N SER A 291 4.72 -2.15 2.71
CA SER A 291 3.83 -2.68 1.67
C SER A 291 4.55 -2.85 0.31
N VAL A 292 5.42 -1.91 -0.04
CA VAL A 292 6.24 -1.97 -1.26
C VAL A 292 7.30 -3.06 -1.14
N GLU A 293 7.97 -3.14 0.01
CA GLU A 293 9.00 -4.15 0.29
C GLU A 293 8.43 -5.57 0.19
N ILE A 294 7.23 -5.82 0.72
CA ILE A 294 6.57 -7.13 0.62
C ILE A 294 6.22 -7.47 -0.82
N LEU A 295 5.61 -6.52 -1.57
CA LEU A 295 5.29 -6.75 -2.97
C LEU A 295 6.54 -7.03 -3.81
N ARG A 296 7.62 -6.32 -3.52
CA ARG A 296 8.93 -6.55 -4.12
C ARG A 296 9.47 -7.93 -3.79
N ALA A 297 9.46 -8.32 -2.52
CA ALA A 297 9.92 -9.64 -2.08
C ALA A 297 9.09 -10.77 -2.71
N ASP A 298 7.79 -10.60 -2.86
CA ASP A 298 6.91 -11.55 -3.54
C ASP A 298 7.24 -11.66 -5.03
N ALA A 299 7.49 -10.54 -5.71
CA ALA A 299 7.87 -10.52 -7.11
C ALA A 299 9.24 -11.17 -7.33
N GLU A 300 10.24 -10.87 -6.50
CA GLU A 300 11.56 -11.51 -6.51
C GLU A 300 11.45 -13.02 -6.24
N GLY A 301 10.66 -13.42 -5.25
CA GLY A 301 10.38 -14.82 -4.94
C GLY A 301 9.76 -15.55 -6.12
N ALA A 302 8.77 -14.96 -6.79
CA ALA A 302 8.16 -15.53 -7.99
C ALA A 302 9.16 -15.69 -9.14
N MET A 303 10.04 -14.71 -9.37
CA MET A 303 11.09 -14.74 -10.39
C MET A 303 12.14 -15.84 -10.10
N LEU A 304 12.56 -16.00 -8.84
CA LEU A 304 13.50 -17.02 -8.40
C LEU A 304 13.00 -18.45 -8.69
N PHE A 305 11.69 -18.69 -8.61
CA PHE A 305 11.10 -19.98 -8.95
C PHE A 305 10.82 -20.15 -10.45
N TYR A 306 10.50 -19.07 -11.16
CA TYR A 306 10.16 -19.10 -12.57
C TYR A 306 11.35 -19.46 -13.47
N VAL A 307 12.52 -18.83 -13.22
CA VAL A 307 13.73 -19.02 -14.05
C VAL A 307 14.23 -20.49 -14.06
N PRO A 308 14.36 -21.19 -12.92
CA PRO A 308 14.76 -22.62 -12.94
C PRO A 308 13.72 -23.52 -13.59
N VAL A 309 12.42 -23.26 -13.40
CA VAL A 309 11.34 -24.09 -13.95
C VAL A 309 11.27 -23.97 -15.47
N THR A 310 11.40 -22.75 -16.02
CA THR A 310 11.42 -22.52 -17.47
C THR A 310 12.72 -23.02 -18.13
N GLY A 311 13.84 -23.01 -17.41
CA GLY A 311 15.11 -23.55 -17.90
C GLY A 311 15.20 -25.07 -17.88
N MET A 312 14.26 -25.77 -17.21
CA MET A 312 14.16 -27.25 -17.16
C MET A 312 13.13 -27.83 -18.15
N ILE A 313 12.33 -26.98 -18.82
CA ILE A 313 11.37 -27.38 -19.86
C ILE A 313 11.98 -27.11 -21.25
#